data_b6e8b4e91a29187cbe22ef9ca71d068f
#
_entry.id   b6e8b4e91a29187cbe22ef9ca71d068f
#
_cell.length_a   1.000
_cell.length_b   1.000
_cell.length_c   1.000
_cell.angle_alpha   90.00
_cell.angle_beta   90.00
_cell.angle_gamma   90.00
#
_symmetry.space_group_name_H-M   'P 1'
#
loop_
_entity.id
_entity.type
_entity.pdbx_description
1 polymer ?
#
loop_
_entity_poly.entity_id
_entity_poly.type
_entity_poly.pdbx_seq_one_letter_code
_entity_poly.pdbx_strand_id
1 'polypeptide(L)'
;EDRNASRAENGGDKYRAREIQYICENTIGSVDNASEQLWMMMGDFNSRSRLDNDQYGYEEGDTKLLVHNYVLDNTPYIDVIKSKHPDKFIPSVGAKNSRIDFVYCTKPLYDRVVAADIIWDDYTTPVRDTLSNFWRPSDHLPILVDFDMR
;
A
#
# COMPACT_ATOMS: atom_id res chain seq x y z
N GLU A 1 -17.17 -18.07 4.31
CA GLU A 1 -16.00 -18.36 5.17
C GLU A 1 -16.08 -17.58 6.48
N ASP A 2 -15.74 -18.22 7.58
CA ASP A 2 -15.71 -17.56 8.89
C ASP A 2 -14.51 -16.59 8.95
N ARG A 3 -14.82 -15.31 8.93
CA ARG A 3 -13.85 -14.22 9.05
C ARG A 3 -12.97 -14.32 10.31
N ASN A 4 -13.56 -14.83 11.39
CA ASN A 4 -12.86 -14.94 12.67
C ASN A 4 -11.87 -16.10 12.68
N ALA A 5 -12.22 -17.23 12.06
CA ALA A 5 -11.31 -18.37 11.92
C ALA A 5 -10.10 -18.02 11.04
N SER A 6 -10.34 -17.34 9.91
CA SER A 6 -9.26 -16.85 9.02
C SER A 6 -8.33 -15.84 9.71
N ARG A 7 -8.87 -14.97 10.56
CA ARG A 7 -8.09 -14.03 11.37
C ARG A 7 -7.25 -14.73 12.44
N ALA A 8 -7.82 -15.73 13.09
CA ALA A 8 -7.11 -16.48 14.13
C ALA A 8 -5.92 -17.26 13.54
N GLU A 9 -6.07 -17.80 12.34
CA GLU A 9 -5.06 -18.65 11.72
C GLU A 9 -3.80 -17.90 11.25
N ASN A 10 -3.93 -16.72 10.64
CA ASN A 10 -2.81 -15.97 10.05
C ASN A 10 -2.99 -14.46 10.16
N GLY A 11 -3.60 -13.96 11.23
CA GLY A 11 -3.89 -12.54 11.36
C GLY A 11 -4.77 -11.97 10.24
N GLY A 12 -5.48 -12.82 9.51
CA GLY A 12 -6.34 -12.46 8.38
C GLY A 12 -5.61 -12.33 7.04
N ASP A 13 -4.35 -12.71 6.93
CA ASP A 13 -3.55 -12.54 5.70
C ASP A 13 -4.14 -13.28 4.51
N LYS A 14 -4.53 -14.54 4.68
CA LYS A 14 -5.17 -15.31 3.61
C LYS A 14 -6.54 -14.74 3.20
N TYR A 15 -7.27 -14.17 4.16
CA TYR A 15 -8.54 -13.52 3.89
C TYR A 15 -8.33 -12.27 3.02
N ARG A 16 -7.39 -11.40 3.41
CA ARG A 16 -7.04 -10.20 2.63
C ARG A 16 -6.51 -10.55 1.24
N ALA A 17 -5.75 -11.64 1.12
CA ALA A 17 -5.28 -12.12 -0.18
C ALA A 17 -6.44 -12.50 -1.12
N ARG A 18 -7.51 -13.11 -0.61
CA ARG A 18 -8.72 -13.39 -1.40
C ARG A 18 -9.54 -12.14 -1.71
N GLU A 19 -9.61 -11.21 -0.78
CA GLU A 19 -10.28 -9.91 -1.02
C GLU A 19 -9.59 -9.15 -2.15
N ILE A 20 -8.25 -9.03 -2.12
CA ILE A 20 -7.53 -8.32 -3.16
C ILE A 20 -7.60 -9.03 -4.51
N GLN A 21 -7.55 -10.36 -4.53
CA GLN A 21 -7.78 -11.14 -5.73
C GLN A 21 -9.15 -10.81 -6.34
N TYR A 22 -10.22 -10.89 -5.56
CA TYR A 22 -11.56 -10.57 -6.02
C TYR A 22 -11.68 -9.15 -6.54
N ILE A 23 -11.09 -8.18 -5.83
CA ILE A 23 -11.08 -6.76 -6.26
C ILE A 23 -10.38 -6.62 -7.62
N CYS A 24 -9.18 -7.17 -7.75
CA CYS A 24 -8.40 -7.05 -8.99
C CYS A 24 -9.09 -7.74 -10.17
N GLU A 25 -9.63 -8.95 -9.98
CA GLU A 25 -10.32 -9.71 -11.05
C GLU A 25 -11.60 -9.00 -11.53
N ASN A 26 -12.33 -8.34 -10.62
CA ASN A 26 -13.60 -7.66 -10.93
C ASN A 26 -13.45 -6.16 -11.24
N THR A 27 -12.25 -5.64 -11.25
CA THR A 27 -11.95 -4.25 -11.64
C THR A 27 -10.98 -4.24 -12.83
N ILE A 28 -9.71 -4.03 -12.56
CA ILE A 28 -8.69 -3.90 -13.60
C ILE A 28 -8.55 -5.16 -14.47
N GLY A 29 -8.73 -6.35 -13.89
CA GLY A 29 -8.66 -7.64 -14.60
C GLY A 29 -9.86 -7.92 -15.49
N SER A 30 -10.98 -7.20 -15.32
CA SER A 30 -12.19 -7.35 -16.13
C SER A 30 -12.24 -6.40 -17.34
N VAL A 31 -11.23 -5.57 -17.52
CA VAL A 31 -11.19 -4.54 -18.57
C VAL A 31 -10.11 -4.84 -19.58
N ASP A 32 -10.49 -4.93 -20.85
CA ASP A 32 -9.55 -5.06 -21.96
C ASP A 32 -8.60 -3.86 -22.03
N ASN A 33 -7.31 -4.12 -22.26
CA ASN A 33 -6.27 -3.09 -22.35
C ASN A 33 -6.15 -2.19 -21.11
N ALA A 34 -6.50 -2.69 -19.92
CA ALA A 34 -6.40 -1.93 -18.68
C ALA A 34 -4.97 -1.40 -18.41
N SER A 35 -3.94 -2.10 -18.87
CA SER A 35 -2.54 -1.66 -18.79
C SER A 35 -2.25 -0.36 -19.55
N GLU A 36 -3.08 -0.01 -20.53
CA GLU A 36 -2.97 1.21 -21.36
C GLU A 36 -3.84 2.36 -20.84
N GLN A 37 -4.64 2.11 -19.81
CA GLN A 37 -5.58 3.07 -19.22
C GLN A 37 -5.05 3.64 -17.91
N LEU A 38 -5.68 4.73 -17.45
CA LEU A 38 -5.34 5.39 -16.19
C LEU A 38 -6.09 4.74 -15.02
N TRP A 39 -5.48 3.76 -14.39
CA TRP A 39 -6.02 3.11 -13.19
C TRP A 39 -5.19 3.41 -11.96
N MET A 40 -5.88 3.57 -10.83
CA MET A 40 -5.27 3.71 -9.52
C MET A 40 -6.03 2.86 -8.49
N MET A 41 -5.27 2.23 -7.60
CA MET A 41 -5.78 1.56 -6.41
C MET A 41 -4.96 2.04 -5.21
N MET A 42 -5.65 2.49 -4.15
CA MET A 42 -4.97 2.98 -2.96
C MET A 42 -5.73 2.64 -1.68
N GLY A 43 -5.01 2.59 -0.57
CA GLY A 43 -5.59 2.37 0.76
C GLY A 43 -4.66 1.68 1.74
N ASP A 44 -5.21 1.33 2.90
CA ASP A 44 -4.58 0.46 3.89
C ASP A 44 -4.84 -1.00 3.52
N PHE A 45 -3.77 -1.71 3.15
CA PHE A 45 -3.84 -3.13 2.79
C PHE A 45 -3.61 -4.06 3.98
N ASN A 46 -3.20 -3.52 5.13
CA ASN A 46 -2.85 -4.30 6.32
C ASN A 46 -1.92 -5.50 6.02
N SER A 47 -1.05 -5.35 5.04
CA SER A 47 -0.16 -6.40 4.53
C SER A 47 1.20 -5.82 4.16
N ARG A 48 2.18 -6.69 3.89
CA ARG A 48 3.56 -6.30 3.57
C ARG A 48 3.90 -6.62 2.13
N SER A 49 4.72 -5.78 1.52
CA SER A 49 5.20 -5.99 0.16
C SER A 49 6.56 -6.69 0.15
N ARG A 50 6.75 -7.63 -0.78
CA ARG A 50 8.07 -8.23 -1.04
C ARG A 50 9.11 -7.21 -1.51
N LEU A 51 8.67 -6.07 -2.05
CA LEU A 51 9.57 -4.99 -2.45
C LEU A 51 10.26 -4.29 -1.27
N ASP A 52 9.77 -4.53 -0.05
CA ASP A 52 10.36 -4.04 1.19
C ASP A 52 10.88 -5.18 2.08
N ASN A 53 11.06 -6.37 1.51
CA ASN A 53 11.39 -7.55 2.32
C ASN A 53 12.80 -7.52 2.92
N ASP A 54 13.68 -6.69 2.41
CA ASP A 54 14.96 -6.33 3.03
C ASP A 54 14.81 -5.74 4.44
N GLN A 55 13.67 -5.10 4.73
CA GLN A 55 13.33 -4.55 6.04
C GLN A 55 12.63 -5.56 6.96
N TYR A 56 11.91 -6.52 6.38
CA TYR A 56 11.07 -7.43 7.16
C TYR A 56 11.70 -8.81 7.36
N GLY A 57 12.45 -9.31 6.38
CA GLY A 57 13.11 -10.60 6.43
C GLY A 57 12.16 -11.80 6.44
N TYR A 58 10.98 -11.69 5.79
CA TYR A 58 10.06 -12.81 5.65
C TYR A 58 10.60 -13.84 4.66
N GLU A 59 10.30 -15.11 4.90
CA GLU A 59 10.59 -16.18 3.96
C GLU A 59 9.72 -16.10 2.71
N GLU A 60 10.21 -16.66 1.62
CA GLU A 60 9.41 -16.80 0.40
C GLU A 60 8.13 -17.61 0.69
N GLY A 61 6.97 -17.08 0.31
CA GLY A 61 5.67 -17.70 0.57
C GLY A 61 5.06 -17.36 1.95
N ASP A 62 5.69 -16.49 2.74
CA ASP A 62 5.07 -15.99 3.97
C ASP A 62 3.70 -15.36 3.67
N THR A 63 2.72 -15.68 4.51
CA THR A 63 1.34 -15.21 4.33
C THR A 63 1.19 -13.70 4.36
N LYS A 64 2.10 -13.01 5.03
CA LYS A 64 2.14 -11.53 5.08
C LYS A 64 2.42 -10.87 3.75
N LEU A 65 3.01 -11.60 2.80
CA LEU A 65 3.35 -11.10 1.47
C LEU A 65 2.27 -11.40 0.42
N LEU A 66 1.29 -12.25 0.71
CA LEU A 66 0.33 -12.78 -0.28
C LEU A 66 -0.46 -11.70 -1.02
N VAL A 67 -0.89 -10.65 -0.32
CA VAL A 67 -1.70 -9.55 -0.90
C VAL A 67 -0.93 -8.85 -2.01
N HIS A 68 0.27 -8.37 -1.70
CA HIS A 68 1.08 -7.61 -2.65
C HIS A 68 1.74 -8.49 -3.70
N ASN A 69 2.04 -9.76 -3.39
CA ASN A 69 2.46 -10.71 -4.40
C ASN A 69 1.38 -10.91 -5.47
N TYR A 70 0.11 -11.04 -5.05
CA TYR A 70 -0.98 -11.14 -6.01
C TYR A 70 -1.06 -9.90 -6.91
N VAL A 71 -1.04 -8.69 -6.33
CA VAL A 71 -1.11 -7.44 -7.10
C VAL A 71 0.05 -7.33 -8.09
N LEU A 72 1.27 -7.57 -7.63
CA LEU A 72 2.49 -7.41 -8.45
C LEU A 72 2.63 -8.47 -9.55
N ASP A 73 2.09 -9.67 -9.34
CA ASP A 73 2.24 -10.78 -10.29
C ASP A 73 1.07 -10.89 -11.29
N ASN A 74 -0.11 -10.38 -10.92
CA ASN A 74 -1.34 -10.62 -11.70
C ASN A 74 -2.01 -9.33 -12.22
N THR A 75 -1.41 -8.17 -11.99
CA THR A 75 -1.95 -6.89 -12.47
C THR A 75 -0.85 -6.02 -13.08
N PRO A 76 -1.18 -5.04 -13.94
CA PRO A 76 -0.23 -4.07 -14.45
C PRO A 76 0.07 -2.93 -13.47
N TYR A 77 -0.25 -3.07 -12.19
CA TYR A 77 -0.03 -2.06 -11.18
C TYR A 77 1.45 -1.92 -10.78
N ILE A 78 1.87 -0.69 -10.62
CA ILE A 78 3.18 -0.26 -10.13
C ILE A 78 3.00 0.35 -8.74
N ASP A 79 3.78 -0.08 -7.78
CA ASP A 79 3.87 0.57 -6.45
C ASP A 79 4.55 1.93 -6.60
N VAL A 80 3.78 2.99 -6.44
CA VAL A 80 4.21 4.36 -6.74
C VAL A 80 5.33 4.81 -5.80
N ILE A 81 5.14 4.62 -4.49
CA ILE A 81 6.12 5.06 -3.48
C ILE A 81 7.44 4.31 -3.65
N LYS A 82 7.39 2.99 -3.73
CA LYS A 82 8.62 2.18 -3.89
C LYS A 82 9.34 2.47 -5.20
N SER A 83 8.60 2.69 -6.28
CA SER A 83 9.20 3.01 -7.58
C SER A 83 9.82 4.41 -7.65
N LYS A 84 9.32 5.37 -6.88
CA LYS A 84 9.95 6.71 -6.75
C LYS A 84 11.13 6.72 -5.79
N HIS A 85 11.14 5.80 -4.82
CA HIS A 85 12.19 5.69 -3.80
C HIS A 85 12.72 4.24 -3.72
N PRO A 86 13.37 3.71 -4.78
CA PRO A 86 13.72 2.30 -4.86
C PRO A 86 14.67 1.83 -3.75
N ASP A 87 15.58 2.71 -3.33
CA ASP A 87 16.62 2.41 -2.34
C ASP A 87 16.22 2.78 -0.91
N LYS A 88 14.97 3.23 -0.71
CA LYS A 88 14.49 3.66 0.61
C LYS A 88 13.30 2.82 1.07
N PHE A 89 13.27 2.58 2.37
CA PHE A 89 12.08 2.16 3.07
C PHE A 89 11.44 3.38 3.74
N ILE A 90 10.18 3.68 3.39
CA ILE A 90 9.44 4.79 3.97
C ILE A 90 8.18 4.20 4.61
N PRO A 91 8.11 4.12 5.95
CA PRO A 91 6.96 3.54 6.63
C PRO A 91 5.73 4.45 6.53
N SER A 92 4.55 3.86 6.40
CA SER A 92 3.27 4.58 6.50
C SER A 92 2.68 4.55 7.91
N VAL A 93 3.20 3.69 8.79
CA VAL A 93 2.89 3.65 10.22
C VAL A 93 4.19 3.79 11.00
N GLY A 94 4.49 5.03 11.41
CA GLY A 94 5.77 5.36 11.97
C GLY A 94 6.12 4.62 13.27
N ALA A 95 5.17 4.53 14.20
CA ALA A 95 5.38 3.87 15.48
C ALA A 95 5.69 2.36 15.36
N LYS A 96 5.23 1.72 14.28
CA LYS A 96 5.44 0.29 14.01
C LYS A 96 6.54 0.05 12.97
N ASN A 97 7.13 1.12 12.42
CA ASN A 97 8.08 1.05 11.32
C ASN A 97 7.59 0.10 10.20
N SER A 98 6.38 0.31 9.75
CA SER A 98 5.75 -0.55 8.76
C SER A 98 5.07 0.23 7.66
N ARG A 99 5.17 -0.28 6.42
CA ARG A 99 4.44 0.24 5.27
C ARG A 99 3.30 -0.71 4.95
N ILE A 100 2.07 -0.26 5.18
CA ILE A 100 0.83 -1.02 4.94
C ILE A 100 -0.17 -0.23 4.12
N ASP A 101 0.09 1.05 3.91
CA ASP A 101 -0.66 1.91 3.02
C ASP A 101 0.07 2.05 1.69
N PHE A 102 -0.64 1.89 0.61
CA PHE A 102 -0.07 1.84 -0.73
C PHE A 102 -0.87 2.67 -1.72
N VAL A 103 -0.17 3.18 -2.73
CA VAL A 103 -0.74 3.72 -3.96
C VAL A 103 -0.14 2.94 -5.12
N TYR A 104 -1.02 2.25 -5.83
CA TYR A 104 -0.72 1.54 -7.07
C TYR A 104 -1.32 2.27 -8.25
N CYS A 105 -0.61 2.32 -9.36
CA CYS A 105 -1.18 2.81 -10.60
C CYS A 105 -0.60 2.07 -11.82
N THR A 106 -1.33 2.12 -12.92
CA THR A 106 -0.85 1.61 -14.21
C THR A 106 0.26 2.49 -14.79
N LYS A 107 1.05 1.94 -15.69
CA LYS A 107 2.19 2.64 -16.31
C LYS A 107 1.81 4.00 -16.93
N PRO A 108 0.70 4.14 -17.69
CA PRO A 108 0.31 5.44 -18.25
C PRO A 108 0.00 6.51 -17.19
N LEU A 109 -0.52 6.09 -16.02
CA LEU A 109 -0.74 7.01 -14.92
C LEU A 109 0.56 7.27 -14.13
N TYR A 110 1.39 6.24 -13.95
CA TYR A 110 2.70 6.38 -13.31
C TYR A 110 3.61 7.38 -14.01
N ASP A 111 3.59 7.39 -15.36
CA ASP A 111 4.38 8.33 -16.16
C ASP A 111 3.99 9.80 -15.94
N ARG A 112 2.82 10.04 -15.36
CA ARG A 112 2.33 11.36 -14.98
C ARG A 112 2.64 11.74 -13.53
N VAL A 113 3.26 10.85 -12.75
CA VAL A 113 3.62 11.14 -11.36
C VAL A 113 4.80 12.11 -11.33
N VAL A 114 4.56 13.33 -10.87
CA VAL A 114 5.58 14.37 -10.66
C VAL A 114 6.24 14.26 -9.30
N ALA A 115 5.46 13.95 -8.27
CA ALA A 115 5.96 13.73 -6.92
C ALA A 115 5.16 12.64 -6.22
N ALA A 116 5.83 11.88 -5.34
CA ALA A 116 5.18 10.93 -4.46
C ALA A 116 6.01 10.76 -3.19
N ASP A 117 5.36 10.89 -2.02
CA ASP A 117 6.04 10.75 -0.74
C ASP A 117 5.04 10.37 0.37
N ILE A 118 5.59 9.96 1.52
CA ILE A 118 4.86 9.81 2.77
C ILE A 118 5.23 10.97 3.67
N ILE A 119 4.23 11.73 4.11
CA ILE A 119 4.43 12.97 4.88
C ILE A 119 4.75 12.61 6.32
N TRP A 120 6.00 12.81 6.71
CA TRP A 120 6.49 12.46 8.03
C TRP A 120 6.60 13.66 8.96
N ASP A 121 7.34 14.68 8.56
CA ASP A 121 7.78 15.75 9.46
C ASP A 121 6.63 16.61 9.98
N ASP A 122 5.78 17.12 9.10
CA ASP A 122 4.67 18.00 9.48
C ASP A 122 3.57 17.26 10.26
N TYR A 123 3.46 15.95 10.04
CA TYR A 123 2.40 15.14 10.62
C TYR A 123 2.75 14.58 12.00
N THR A 124 4.04 14.40 12.28
CA THR A 124 4.51 13.91 13.58
C THR A 124 4.69 15.02 14.61
N THR A 125 4.72 16.29 14.18
CA THR A 125 4.83 17.44 15.07
C THR A 125 3.50 17.69 15.80
N PRO A 126 3.48 17.83 17.14
CA PRO A 126 2.26 18.11 17.88
C PRO A 126 1.63 19.45 17.45
N VAL A 127 0.38 19.43 17.05
CA VAL A 127 -0.35 20.65 16.62
C VAL A 127 -0.79 21.49 17.81
N ARG A 128 -0.91 20.89 19.00
CA ARG A 128 -1.31 21.59 20.24
C ARG A 128 -0.74 20.91 21.48
N ASP A 129 0.04 21.63 22.24
CA ASP A 129 0.57 21.19 23.54
C ASP A 129 -0.51 20.94 24.61
N THR A 130 -1.70 21.50 24.43
CA THR A 130 -2.79 21.47 25.41
C THR A 130 -3.73 20.28 25.32
N LEU A 131 -3.63 19.47 24.26
CA LEU A 131 -4.48 18.30 24.02
C LEU A 131 -3.64 17.04 23.86
N SER A 132 -3.13 16.55 24.98
CA SER A 132 -2.19 15.41 25.03
C SER A 132 -2.65 14.13 24.30
N ASN A 133 -3.96 13.99 24.05
CA ASN A 133 -4.54 12.82 23.38
C ASN A 133 -4.87 13.06 21.90
N PHE A 134 -4.67 14.27 21.37
CA PHE A 134 -5.06 14.66 20.00
C PHE A 134 -3.95 15.32 19.20
N TRP A 135 -2.71 14.96 19.50
CA TRP A 135 -1.56 15.49 18.78
C TRP A 135 -1.38 14.86 17.39
N ARG A 136 -2.04 13.71 17.14
CA ARG A 136 -2.15 13.06 15.82
C ARG A 136 -3.58 12.68 15.52
N PRO A 137 -4.10 12.98 14.34
CA PRO A 137 -5.42 12.49 13.93
C PRO A 137 -5.42 10.99 13.60
N SER A 138 -4.26 10.38 13.28
CA SER A 138 -4.10 8.96 13.00
C SER A 138 -2.69 8.49 13.38
N ASP A 139 -2.49 7.18 13.57
CA ASP A 139 -1.18 6.54 13.65
C ASP A 139 -0.61 6.18 12.26
N HIS A 140 -1.41 6.33 11.19
CA HIS A 140 -0.97 6.29 9.82
C HIS A 140 -0.52 7.66 9.33
N LEU A 141 0.49 7.67 8.47
CA LEU A 141 1.02 8.87 7.84
C LEU A 141 0.34 9.12 6.49
N PRO A 142 0.06 10.36 6.12
CA PRO A 142 -0.51 10.68 4.82
C PRO A 142 0.43 10.29 3.68
N ILE A 143 -0.12 9.72 2.62
CA ILE A 143 0.57 9.51 1.35
C ILE A 143 0.14 10.60 0.38
N LEU A 144 1.10 11.31 -0.20
CA LEU A 144 0.89 12.32 -1.23
C LEU A 144 1.42 11.81 -2.56
N VAL A 145 0.61 11.88 -3.59
CA VAL A 145 1.02 11.62 -4.98
C VAL A 145 0.47 12.71 -5.88
N ASP A 146 1.36 13.41 -6.56
CA ASP A 146 1.02 14.46 -7.52
C ASP A 146 1.11 13.95 -8.94
N PHE A 147 0.08 14.21 -9.74
CA PHE A 147 0.01 13.83 -11.15
C PHE A 147 -0.10 15.06 -12.04
N ASP A 148 0.70 15.12 -13.11
CA ASP A 148 0.45 16.05 -14.21
C ASP A 148 -0.55 15.42 -15.19
N MET A 149 -1.76 15.95 -15.21
CA MET A 149 -2.87 15.46 -16.04
C MET A 149 -3.05 16.26 -17.35
N ARG A 150 -2.12 17.18 -17.66
CA ARG A 150 -2.13 17.97 -18.88
C ARG A 150 -1.59 17.22 -20.08
#